data_c25f5b99759e256e8ed0e7b61eebfd28
#
_entry.id   c25f5b99759e256e8ed0e7b61eebfd28
#
_cell.length_a   1.000
_cell.length_b   1.000
_cell.length_c   1.000
_cell.angle_alpha   90.00
_cell.angle_beta   90.00
_cell.angle_gamma   90.00
#
_symmetry.space_group_name_H-M   'P 1'
#
loop_
_entity.id
_entity.type
_entity.pdbx_description
1 polymer ?
#
loop_
_entity_poly.entity_id
_entity_poly.type
_entity_poly.pdbx_seq_one_letter_code
_entity_poly.pdbx_strand_id
1 'polypeptide(L)'
;AAAVFEVTPSIWTESTEGIERTKAMFYSLTGKLVHMEPGVVAIECGGVAFKCFTSMNTQKNMPRIGETATVYTHLNVREDALDLYGFSTKSELNCYKMLTTISGVGPKAALSILSEMTPEGVAMAAASGDSKKFTKASGVGPKLAQRIVLELKDRVKKMGFMGGTLELTGTDDAGIVSASQNAEQAVQALIVLGYTQSEAAQAVTKLDGSLSTEELIRGALKSMASRF
;
A
#
# COMPACT_ATOMS: atom_id res chain seq x y z
N ALA A 1 -4.77 -34.61 -27.45
CA ALA A 1 -3.32 -34.42 -27.55
C ALA A 1 -2.88 -33.61 -26.34
N ALA A 2 -2.21 -34.27 -25.40
CA ALA A 2 -1.66 -33.63 -24.20
C ALA A 2 -0.32 -32.98 -24.58
N ALA A 3 -0.18 -31.68 -24.38
CA ALA A 3 1.10 -31.01 -24.48
C ALA A 3 1.86 -31.20 -23.17
N VAL A 4 2.95 -31.96 -23.23
CA VAL A 4 3.93 -32.14 -22.15
C VAL A 4 4.84 -30.90 -22.20
N PHE A 5 4.83 -30.08 -21.15
CA PHE A 5 5.82 -29.04 -20.97
C PHE A 5 7.07 -29.64 -20.34
N GLU A 6 8.13 -29.83 -21.13
CA GLU A 6 9.47 -30.10 -20.64
C GLU A 6 10.04 -28.82 -19.99
N VAL A 7 10.31 -28.87 -18.70
CA VAL A 7 11.05 -27.85 -17.97
C VAL A 7 12.53 -28.21 -18.03
N THR A 8 13.30 -27.52 -18.87
CA THR A 8 14.77 -27.61 -18.87
C THR A 8 15.35 -26.82 -17.70
N PRO A 9 16.23 -27.41 -16.87
CA PRO A 9 16.89 -26.73 -15.79
C PRO A 9 18.21 -26.13 -16.27
N SER A 10 18.23 -24.88 -16.65
CA SER A 10 19.47 -24.11 -16.71
C SER A 10 19.17 -22.64 -16.70
N ILE A 11 19.54 -21.98 -15.66
CA ILE A 11 20.18 -20.66 -15.50
C ILE A 11 20.04 -20.26 -14.03
N TRP A 12 20.86 -20.88 -13.18
CA TRP A 12 21.23 -20.31 -11.89
C TRP A 12 22.66 -19.81 -12.04
N THR A 13 22.85 -18.58 -12.45
CA THR A 13 24.08 -17.83 -12.20
C THR A 13 23.74 -16.55 -11.47
N GLU A 14 24.40 -16.41 -10.33
CA GLU A 14 24.39 -15.28 -9.44
C GLU A 14 24.70 -13.97 -10.15
N SER A 15 23.88 -12.95 -9.89
CA SER A 15 24.33 -11.59 -9.77
C SER A 15 23.47 -10.90 -8.70
N THR A 16 24.08 -10.79 -7.53
CA THR A 16 23.70 -9.96 -6.41
C THR A 16 23.81 -8.50 -6.81
N GLU A 17 22.66 -7.84 -7.05
CA GLU A 17 22.48 -6.42 -6.79
C GLU A 17 21.01 -6.05 -6.99
N GLY A 18 20.33 -5.70 -5.89
CA GLY A 18 19.31 -4.67 -5.85
C GLY A 18 17.95 -4.91 -6.51
N ILE A 19 17.49 -6.15 -6.73
CA ILE A 19 16.08 -6.39 -7.03
C ILE A 19 15.43 -6.89 -5.74
N GLU A 20 14.68 -6.03 -5.06
CA GLU A 20 13.66 -6.49 -4.10
C GLU A 20 12.78 -7.50 -4.84
N ARG A 21 13.05 -8.77 -4.67
CA ARG A 21 12.15 -9.84 -5.09
C ARG A 21 10.87 -9.63 -4.32
N THR A 22 9.91 -8.99 -4.96
CA THR A 22 8.53 -8.95 -4.48
C THR A 22 8.08 -10.39 -4.28
N LYS A 23 8.12 -10.87 -3.04
CA LYS A 23 7.71 -12.21 -2.62
C LYS A 23 6.19 -12.44 -2.74
N ALA A 24 5.49 -11.64 -3.55
CA ALA A 24 4.06 -11.73 -3.73
C ALA A 24 3.76 -12.59 -4.96
N MET A 25 3.55 -13.89 -4.73
CA MET A 25 3.10 -14.84 -5.76
C MET A 25 1.69 -14.50 -6.26
N PHE A 26 0.82 -13.97 -5.37
CA PHE A 26 -0.53 -13.52 -5.70
C PHE A 26 -0.65 -12.02 -5.43
N TYR A 27 -1.00 -11.25 -6.48
CA TYR A 27 -1.19 -9.81 -6.37
C TYR A 27 -2.62 -9.45 -5.95
N SER A 28 -3.59 -10.06 -6.65
CA SER A 28 -5.02 -9.91 -6.37
C SER A 28 -5.77 -11.14 -6.85
N LEU A 29 -6.94 -11.36 -6.27
CA LEU A 29 -7.90 -12.37 -6.71
C LEU A 29 -9.18 -11.66 -7.11
N THR A 30 -9.65 -11.93 -8.33
CA THR A 30 -10.94 -11.47 -8.82
C THR A 30 -11.77 -12.68 -9.20
N GLY A 31 -12.93 -12.83 -8.56
CA GLY A 31 -13.80 -13.98 -8.78
C GLY A 31 -15.07 -13.89 -7.97
N LYS A 32 -15.81 -14.98 -7.92
CA LYS A 32 -17.08 -15.06 -7.21
C LYS A 32 -16.84 -15.19 -5.71
N LEU A 33 -17.48 -14.34 -4.91
CA LEU A 33 -17.51 -14.50 -3.45
C LEU A 33 -18.40 -15.71 -3.10
N VAL A 34 -17.79 -16.83 -2.69
CA VAL A 34 -18.52 -18.07 -2.43
C VAL A 34 -18.76 -18.34 -0.95
N HIS A 35 -17.95 -17.72 -0.09
CA HIS A 35 -18.09 -17.87 1.37
C HIS A 35 -17.62 -16.63 2.09
N MET A 36 -18.28 -16.30 3.21
CA MET A 36 -17.90 -15.20 4.10
C MET A 36 -18.29 -15.56 5.54
N GLU A 37 -17.32 -15.53 6.44
CA GLU A 37 -17.49 -15.68 7.88
C GLU A 37 -16.59 -14.65 8.59
N PRO A 38 -16.79 -14.33 9.89
CA PRO A 38 -16.01 -13.31 10.56
C PRO A 38 -14.50 -13.51 10.39
N GLY A 39 -13.82 -12.54 9.76
CA GLY A 39 -12.38 -12.57 9.50
C GLY A 39 -11.92 -13.42 8.32
N VAL A 40 -12.85 -14.01 7.54
CA VAL A 40 -12.52 -14.88 6.40
C VAL A 40 -13.47 -14.64 5.24
N VAL A 41 -12.92 -14.61 4.03
CA VAL A 41 -13.66 -14.65 2.76
C VAL A 41 -13.08 -15.74 1.86
N ALA A 42 -13.90 -16.33 1.00
CA ALA A 42 -13.43 -17.24 -0.05
C ALA A 42 -13.86 -16.72 -1.42
N ILE A 43 -12.87 -16.53 -2.29
CA ILE A 43 -13.04 -16.06 -3.67
C ILE A 43 -12.77 -17.22 -4.62
N GLU A 44 -13.76 -17.57 -5.41
CA GLU A 44 -13.65 -18.63 -6.42
C GLU A 44 -13.17 -18.02 -7.74
N CYS A 45 -12.03 -18.51 -8.22
CA CYS A 45 -11.39 -18.10 -9.46
C CYS A 45 -11.18 -19.34 -10.33
N GLY A 46 -11.96 -19.48 -11.40
CA GLY A 46 -11.81 -20.59 -12.37
C GLY A 46 -11.96 -22.00 -11.77
N GLY A 47 -12.88 -22.17 -10.82
CA GLY A 47 -13.16 -23.47 -10.18
C GLY A 47 -12.33 -23.76 -8.94
N VAL A 48 -11.42 -22.85 -8.54
CA VAL A 48 -10.63 -22.93 -7.29
C VAL A 48 -11.07 -21.82 -6.35
N ALA A 49 -11.49 -22.17 -5.13
CA ALA A 49 -11.85 -21.20 -4.09
C ALA A 49 -10.66 -20.93 -3.17
N PHE A 50 -10.20 -19.68 -3.15
CA PHE A 50 -9.11 -19.22 -2.32
C PHE A 50 -9.64 -18.65 -1.00
N LYS A 51 -9.26 -19.26 0.12
CA LYS A 51 -9.55 -18.76 1.45
C LYS A 51 -8.60 -17.62 1.80
N CYS A 52 -9.14 -16.44 2.12
CA CYS A 52 -8.38 -15.29 2.52
C CYS A 52 -8.77 -14.84 3.92
N PHE A 53 -7.80 -14.67 4.81
CA PHE A 53 -7.99 -13.96 6.08
C PHE A 53 -8.11 -12.46 5.80
N THR A 54 -9.04 -11.78 6.47
CA THR A 54 -9.36 -10.39 6.15
C THR A 54 -9.79 -9.60 7.38
N SER A 55 -9.81 -8.27 7.27
CA SER A 55 -10.37 -7.38 8.29
C SER A 55 -11.88 -7.29 8.20
N MET A 56 -12.52 -6.84 9.28
CA MET A 56 -13.97 -6.53 9.28
C MET A 56 -14.28 -5.35 8.36
N ASN A 57 -13.35 -4.41 8.15
CA ASN A 57 -13.52 -3.29 7.23
C ASN A 57 -13.56 -3.78 5.78
N THR A 58 -12.66 -4.69 5.39
CA THR A 58 -12.75 -5.35 4.08
C THR A 58 -14.09 -6.08 3.93
N GLN A 59 -14.55 -6.83 4.94
CA GLN A 59 -15.82 -7.57 4.86
C GLN A 59 -17.04 -6.67 4.66
N LYS A 60 -17.06 -5.49 5.31
CA LYS A 60 -18.13 -4.50 5.12
C LYS A 60 -18.21 -3.97 3.67
N ASN A 61 -17.08 -3.97 2.97
CA ASN A 61 -16.97 -3.52 1.59
C ASN A 61 -17.14 -4.65 0.56
N MET A 62 -17.34 -5.91 1.02
CA MET A 62 -17.60 -7.04 0.12
C MET A 62 -19.04 -7.00 -0.41
N PRO A 63 -19.24 -7.43 -1.67
CA PRO A 63 -20.57 -7.62 -2.23
C PRO A 63 -21.27 -8.83 -1.59
N ARG A 64 -22.47 -9.14 -2.05
CA ARG A 64 -23.20 -10.32 -1.58
C ARG A 64 -22.53 -11.61 -2.05
N ILE A 65 -22.70 -12.68 -1.24
CA ILE A 65 -22.29 -14.03 -1.65
C ILE A 65 -22.94 -14.37 -3.00
N GLY A 66 -22.12 -14.82 -3.92
CA GLY A 66 -22.50 -15.12 -5.29
C GLY A 66 -22.12 -14.05 -6.31
N GLU A 67 -21.82 -12.83 -5.90
CA GLU A 67 -21.38 -11.73 -6.76
C GLU A 67 -19.85 -11.71 -6.92
N THR A 68 -19.36 -10.97 -7.93
CA THR A 68 -17.92 -10.84 -8.19
C THR A 68 -17.29 -9.86 -7.22
N ALA A 69 -16.19 -10.29 -6.60
CA ALA A 69 -15.37 -9.49 -5.70
C ALA A 69 -13.90 -9.49 -6.15
N THR A 70 -13.19 -8.42 -5.82
CA THR A 70 -11.73 -8.34 -5.97
C THR A 70 -11.09 -8.10 -4.61
N VAL A 71 -10.06 -8.87 -4.28
CA VAL A 71 -9.24 -8.66 -3.08
C VAL A 71 -7.75 -8.56 -3.46
N TYR A 72 -7.06 -7.59 -2.90
CA TYR A 72 -5.61 -7.47 -3.00
C TYR A 72 -4.97 -8.35 -1.95
N THR A 73 -3.99 -9.16 -2.33
CA THR A 73 -3.53 -10.27 -1.50
C THR A 73 -2.11 -10.12 -0.99
N HIS A 74 -1.86 -10.75 0.15
CA HIS A 74 -0.54 -10.97 0.74
C HIS A 74 -0.43 -12.43 1.18
N LEU A 75 0.51 -13.15 0.58
CA LEU A 75 0.81 -14.52 0.96
C LEU A 75 1.87 -14.53 2.06
N ASN A 76 1.54 -15.09 3.20
CA ASN A 76 2.47 -15.33 4.30
C ASN A 76 2.87 -16.80 4.31
N VAL A 77 4.14 -17.07 4.02
CA VAL A 77 4.69 -18.43 3.96
C VAL A 77 5.46 -18.69 5.25
N ARG A 78 5.06 -19.74 5.97
CA ARG A 78 5.74 -20.27 7.15
C ARG A 78 6.06 -21.74 6.91
N GLU A 79 6.88 -22.32 7.74
CA GLU A 79 7.24 -23.75 7.62
C GLU A 79 6.03 -24.69 7.71
N ASP A 80 5.05 -24.31 8.53
CA ASP A 80 3.85 -25.10 8.86
C ASP A 80 2.57 -24.58 8.21
N ALA A 81 2.58 -23.40 7.53
CA ALA A 81 1.37 -22.78 7.01
C ALA A 81 1.59 -21.86 5.81
N LEU A 82 0.61 -21.87 4.93
CA LEU A 82 0.45 -20.92 3.82
C LEU A 82 -0.82 -20.12 4.07
N ASP A 83 -0.65 -18.93 4.65
CA ASP A 83 -1.79 -18.06 4.97
C ASP A 83 -1.93 -16.97 3.90
N LEU A 84 -3.09 -16.89 3.28
CA LEU A 84 -3.42 -15.85 2.32
C LEU A 84 -4.28 -14.78 3.02
N TYR A 85 -3.83 -13.53 2.97
CA TYR A 85 -4.54 -12.36 3.48
C TYR A 85 -5.09 -11.57 2.32
N GLY A 86 -6.35 -11.11 2.42
CA GLY A 86 -7.05 -10.39 1.36
C GLY A 86 -7.68 -9.08 1.87
N PHE A 87 -7.59 -8.02 1.08
CA PHE A 87 -8.05 -6.67 1.43
C PHE A 87 -8.83 -6.06 0.28
N SER A 88 -9.89 -5.31 0.59
CA SER A 88 -10.72 -4.64 -0.42
C SER A 88 -9.98 -3.51 -1.16
N THR A 89 -8.96 -2.92 -0.53
CA THR A 89 -8.19 -1.82 -1.10
C THR A 89 -6.67 -2.05 -0.98
N LYS A 90 -5.91 -1.44 -1.89
CA LYS A 90 -4.43 -1.43 -1.83
C LYS A 90 -3.92 -0.68 -0.60
N SER A 91 -4.63 0.38 -0.18
CA SER A 91 -4.31 1.17 1.02
C SER A 91 -4.35 0.28 2.26
N GLU A 92 -5.39 -0.54 2.40
CA GLU A 92 -5.53 -1.47 3.52
C GLU A 92 -4.45 -2.56 3.51
N LEU A 93 -4.14 -3.13 2.33
CA LEU A 93 -3.03 -4.06 2.17
C LEU A 93 -1.68 -3.45 2.57
N ASN A 94 -1.41 -2.21 2.13
CA ASN A 94 -0.16 -1.52 2.47
C ASN A 94 -0.08 -1.22 3.97
N CYS A 95 -1.17 -0.79 4.58
CA CYS A 95 -1.26 -0.59 6.03
C CYS A 95 -1.02 -1.89 6.79
N TYR A 96 -1.60 -3.02 6.34
CA TYR A 96 -1.35 -4.35 6.91
C TYR A 96 0.14 -4.71 6.85
N LYS A 97 0.77 -4.58 5.68
CA LYS A 97 2.19 -4.84 5.50
C LYS A 97 3.05 -3.97 6.43
N MET A 98 2.72 -2.69 6.54
CA MET A 98 3.42 -1.76 7.43
C MET A 98 3.27 -2.16 8.90
N LEU A 99 2.07 -2.51 9.35
CA LEU A 99 1.82 -2.96 10.72
C LEU A 99 2.60 -4.23 11.06
N THR A 100 2.62 -5.21 10.17
CA THR A 100 3.31 -6.50 10.39
C THR A 100 4.84 -6.40 10.41
N THR A 101 5.43 -5.28 9.98
CA THR A 101 6.87 -5.04 10.14
C THR A 101 7.23 -4.55 11.55
N ILE A 102 6.24 -4.14 12.35
CA ILE A 102 6.46 -3.67 13.73
C ILE A 102 6.66 -4.88 14.65
N SER A 103 7.75 -4.88 15.39
CA SER A 103 8.06 -5.99 16.32
C SER A 103 6.95 -6.16 17.35
N GLY A 104 6.42 -7.37 17.43
CA GLY A 104 5.29 -7.74 18.31
C GLY A 104 3.91 -7.60 17.66
N VAL A 105 3.81 -7.06 16.43
CA VAL A 105 2.57 -7.02 15.65
C VAL A 105 2.55 -8.18 14.67
N GLY A 106 1.91 -9.27 15.04
CA GLY A 106 1.67 -10.38 14.11
C GLY A 106 0.44 -10.15 13.22
N PRO A 107 0.21 -11.05 12.24
CA PRO A 107 -0.91 -10.97 11.32
C PRO A 107 -2.28 -10.78 12.00
N LYS A 108 -2.55 -11.53 13.07
CA LYS A 108 -3.81 -11.44 13.81
C LYS A 108 -4.02 -10.06 14.44
N ALA A 109 -2.98 -9.49 15.04
CA ALA A 109 -3.03 -8.15 15.65
C ALA A 109 -3.22 -7.07 14.57
N ALA A 110 -2.53 -7.19 13.43
CA ALA A 110 -2.69 -6.27 12.30
C ALA A 110 -4.11 -6.30 11.73
N LEU A 111 -4.70 -7.49 11.51
CA LEU A 111 -6.10 -7.62 11.10
C LEU A 111 -7.07 -7.05 12.13
N SER A 112 -6.81 -7.26 13.42
CA SER A 112 -7.65 -6.69 14.48
C SER A 112 -7.60 -5.16 14.49
N ILE A 113 -6.42 -4.55 14.31
CA ILE A 113 -6.27 -3.10 14.18
C ILE A 113 -7.06 -2.58 12.97
N LEU A 114 -6.92 -3.22 11.81
CA LEU A 114 -7.63 -2.83 10.58
C LEU A 114 -9.13 -3.15 10.61
N SER A 115 -9.58 -3.97 11.54
CA SER A 115 -11.01 -4.18 11.79
C SER A 115 -11.63 -3.07 12.63
N GLU A 116 -10.85 -2.45 13.51
CA GLU A 116 -11.27 -1.32 14.36
C GLU A 116 -11.09 0.05 13.71
N MET A 117 -10.08 0.19 12.83
CA MET A 117 -9.72 1.46 12.21
C MET A 117 -9.42 1.29 10.72
N THR A 118 -9.80 2.28 9.93
CA THR A 118 -9.35 2.38 8.53
C THR A 118 -7.86 2.73 8.46
N PRO A 119 -7.18 2.55 7.31
CA PRO A 119 -5.79 2.98 7.13
C PRO A 119 -5.55 4.44 7.49
N GLU A 120 -6.49 5.33 7.15
CA GLU A 120 -6.45 6.76 7.49
C GLU A 120 -6.58 6.96 9.01
N GLY A 121 -7.45 6.18 9.66
CA GLY A 121 -7.59 6.17 11.12
C GLY A 121 -6.32 5.75 11.83
N VAL A 122 -5.61 4.75 11.30
CA VAL A 122 -4.30 4.29 11.80
C VAL A 122 -3.26 5.40 11.66
N ALA A 123 -3.18 6.03 10.48
CA ALA A 123 -2.24 7.13 10.22
C ALA A 123 -2.52 8.34 11.14
N MET A 124 -3.79 8.71 11.31
CA MET A 124 -4.20 9.82 12.19
C MET A 124 -3.89 9.52 13.66
N ALA A 125 -4.17 8.30 14.14
CA ALA A 125 -3.86 7.89 15.51
C ALA A 125 -2.35 7.87 15.78
N ALA A 126 -1.56 7.45 14.81
CA ALA A 126 -0.09 7.48 14.89
C ALA A 126 0.43 8.93 14.92
N ALA A 127 -0.05 9.80 14.04
CA ALA A 127 0.36 11.21 13.97
C ALA A 127 0.01 11.97 15.26
N SER A 128 -1.19 11.78 15.80
CA SER A 128 -1.64 12.42 17.04
C SER A 128 -1.03 11.81 18.31
N GLY A 129 -0.36 10.64 18.22
CA GLY A 129 0.19 9.95 19.38
C GLY A 129 -0.86 9.19 20.22
N ASP A 130 -2.07 8.97 19.68
CA ASP A 130 -3.19 8.36 20.40
C ASP A 130 -3.07 6.82 20.42
N SER A 131 -2.27 6.33 21.39
CA SER A 131 -2.10 4.88 21.58
C SER A 131 -3.37 4.18 22.09
N LYS A 132 -4.32 4.91 22.70
CA LYS A 132 -5.57 4.32 23.21
C LYS A 132 -6.45 3.76 22.08
N LYS A 133 -6.39 4.33 20.89
CA LYS A 133 -7.13 3.80 19.74
C LYS A 133 -6.67 2.40 19.37
N PHE A 134 -5.37 2.14 19.45
CA PHE A 134 -4.81 0.82 19.14
C PHE A 134 -5.14 -0.24 20.18
N THR A 135 -5.32 0.14 21.44
CA THR A 135 -5.67 -0.84 22.51
C THR A 135 -7.09 -1.38 22.40
N LYS A 136 -7.94 -0.82 21.51
CA LYS A 136 -9.26 -1.38 21.20
C LYS A 136 -9.15 -2.67 20.38
N ALA A 137 -8.07 -2.82 19.62
CA ALA A 137 -7.83 -4.00 18.83
C ALA A 137 -7.44 -5.20 19.71
N SER A 138 -8.08 -6.35 19.46
CA SER A 138 -7.78 -7.58 20.20
C SER A 138 -6.31 -7.99 20.03
N GLY A 139 -5.64 -8.35 21.10
CA GLY A 139 -4.22 -8.71 21.10
C GLY A 139 -3.26 -7.52 21.13
N VAL A 140 -3.75 -6.29 21.26
CA VAL A 140 -2.92 -5.07 21.35
C VAL A 140 -3.00 -4.47 22.74
N GLY A 141 -2.03 -4.79 23.58
CA GLY A 141 -1.90 -4.20 24.93
C GLY A 141 -1.30 -2.79 24.91
N PRO A 142 -1.35 -2.06 26.06
CA PRO A 142 -0.86 -0.68 26.12
C PRO A 142 0.60 -0.51 25.70
N LYS A 143 1.49 -1.44 26.06
CA LYS A 143 2.91 -1.39 25.69
C LYS A 143 3.10 -1.53 24.18
N LEU A 144 2.36 -2.48 23.55
CA LEU A 144 2.41 -2.67 22.10
C LEU A 144 1.80 -1.48 21.36
N ALA A 145 0.69 -0.93 21.85
CA ALA A 145 0.06 0.25 21.28
C ALA A 145 0.99 1.48 21.26
N GLN A 146 1.73 1.73 22.34
CA GLN A 146 2.74 2.79 22.42
C GLN A 146 3.87 2.58 21.40
N ARG A 147 4.34 1.32 21.28
CA ARG A 147 5.37 0.95 20.30
C ARG A 147 4.88 1.18 18.86
N ILE A 148 3.66 0.75 18.53
CA ILE A 148 3.05 0.97 17.22
C ILE A 148 3.04 2.45 16.89
N VAL A 149 2.57 3.31 17.80
CA VAL A 149 2.53 4.75 17.60
C VAL A 149 3.92 5.31 17.34
N LEU A 150 4.92 4.93 18.14
CA LEU A 150 6.28 5.41 18.01
C LEU A 150 6.89 5.04 16.66
N GLU A 151 6.82 3.74 16.29
CA GLU A 151 7.41 3.25 15.05
C GLU A 151 6.70 3.79 13.80
N LEU A 152 5.36 3.93 13.83
CA LEU A 152 4.61 4.55 12.74
C LEU A 152 4.91 6.03 12.60
N LYS A 153 5.01 6.77 13.71
CA LYS A 153 5.35 8.20 13.69
C LYS A 153 6.73 8.45 13.07
N ASP A 154 7.71 7.63 13.40
CA ASP A 154 9.06 7.72 12.84
C ASP A 154 9.09 7.41 11.34
N ARG A 155 8.26 6.45 10.88
CA ARG A 155 8.12 6.13 9.45
C ARG A 155 7.41 7.23 8.68
N VAL A 156 6.33 7.76 9.22
CA VAL A 156 5.61 8.91 8.61
C VAL A 156 6.55 10.12 8.49
N LYS A 157 7.37 10.39 9.50
CA LYS A 157 8.40 11.44 9.44
C LYS A 157 9.45 11.16 8.37
N LYS A 158 9.95 9.93 8.28
CA LYS A 158 10.93 9.54 7.26
C LYS A 158 10.35 9.59 5.84
N MET A 159 9.09 9.16 5.65
CA MET A 159 8.39 9.26 4.37
C MET A 159 8.10 10.71 3.98
N GLY A 160 7.69 11.56 4.92
CA GLY A 160 7.53 13.01 4.70
C GLY A 160 8.84 13.72 4.38
N PHE A 161 9.97 13.25 4.92
CA PHE A 161 11.30 13.79 4.60
C PHE A 161 11.84 13.30 3.24
N MET A 162 11.31 12.17 2.71
CA MET A 162 11.69 11.62 1.41
C MET A 162 10.67 11.93 0.29
N GLY A 163 9.70 12.85 0.51
CA GLY A 163 8.76 13.29 -0.53
C GLY A 163 7.84 12.18 -1.09
N GLY A 164 7.60 11.12 -0.32
CA GLY A 164 6.70 10.04 -0.72
C GLY A 164 5.33 10.21 -0.05
N THR A 165 4.39 10.84 -0.74
CA THR A 165 2.99 10.87 -0.34
C THR A 165 2.45 9.45 -0.21
N LEU A 166 2.02 9.07 1.00
CA LEU A 166 1.03 8.01 1.15
C LEU A 166 -0.18 8.41 0.31
N GLU A 167 -0.44 7.70 -0.78
CA GLU A 167 -1.73 7.76 -1.46
C GLU A 167 -2.81 7.22 -0.50
N LEU A 168 -3.29 8.10 0.36
CA LEU A 168 -4.41 7.90 1.29
C LEU A 168 -5.58 8.76 0.83
N THR A 169 -5.91 8.75 -0.45
CA THR A 169 -7.07 9.51 -0.92
C THR A 169 -7.96 8.67 -1.81
N GLY A 170 -9.00 8.15 -1.19
CA GLY A 170 -10.27 7.91 -1.83
C GLY A 170 -11.31 8.75 -1.10
N THR A 171 -11.42 10.03 -1.40
CA THR A 171 -12.66 10.82 -1.23
C THR A 171 -12.55 12.06 -2.11
N ASP A 172 -13.51 12.17 -3.01
CA ASP A 172 -13.82 13.36 -3.80
C ASP A 172 -14.12 14.53 -2.87
N ASP A 173 -13.17 15.48 -2.75
CA ASP A 173 -13.51 16.86 -2.42
C ASP A 173 -12.54 17.77 -3.19
N ALA A 174 -13.07 18.25 -4.31
CA ALA A 174 -12.37 19.03 -5.30
C ALA A 174 -12.17 20.46 -4.80
N GLY A 175 -10.89 20.90 -4.69
CA GLY A 175 -10.63 22.32 -4.78
C GLY A 175 -9.35 22.87 -4.21
N ILE A 176 -8.69 22.26 -3.22
CA ILE A 176 -7.52 22.86 -2.57
C ILE A 176 -6.32 21.89 -2.48
N VAL A 177 -6.53 20.58 -2.62
CA VAL A 177 -5.49 19.55 -2.51
C VAL A 177 -4.72 19.35 -3.83
N SER A 178 -5.29 19.81 -4.95
CA SER A 178 -4.80 19.57 -6.31
C SER A 178 -3.47 20.30 -6.61
N ALA A 179 -3.24 21.50 -6.12
CA ALA A 179 -2.06 22.30 -6.47
C ALA A 179 -0.74 21.75 -5.89
N SER A 180 -0.74 21.25 -4.64
CA SER A 180 0.46 20.65 -4.04
C SER A 180 0.78 19.27 -4.63
N GLN A 181 -0.24 18.49 -4.98
CA GLN A 181 -0.08 17.18 -5.62
C GLN A 181 0.48 17.30 -7.05
N ASN A 182 0.00 18.26 -7.81
CA ASN A 182 0.50 18.51 -9.17
C ASN A 182 1.98 18.89 -9.15
N ALA A 183 2.40 19.73 -8.20
CA ALA A 183 3.79 20.12 -8.06
C ALA A 183 4.71 18.95 -7.68
N GLU A 184 4.29 18.08 -6.75
CA GLU A 184 5.05 16.89 -6.36
C GLU A 184 5.18 15.89 -7.50
N GLN A 185 4.09 15.63 -8.22
CA GLN A 185 4.11 14.75 -9.40
C GLN A 185 5.02 15.30 -10.50
N ALA A 186 5.03 16.61 -10.71
CA ALA A 186 5.92 17.25 -11.66
C ALA A 186 7.38 17.10 -11.27
N VAL A 187 7.73 17.25 -9.99
CA VAL A 187 9.10 17.03 -9.49
C VAL A 187 9.52 15.58 -9.69
N GLN A 188 8.67 14.61 -9.38
CA GLN A 188 8.96 13.19 -9.57
C GLN A 188 9.19 12.85 -11.05
N ALA A 189 8.37 13.38 -11.95
CA ALA A 189 8.54 13.17 -13.38
C ALA A 189 9.89 13.73 -13.89
N LEU A 190 10.31 14.89 -13.39
CA LEU A 190 11.59 15.48 -13.75
C LEU A 190 12.80 14.67 -13.23
N ILE A 191 12.67 14.05 -12.03
CA ILE A 191 13.68 13.13 -11.50
C ILE A 191 13.81 11.88 -12.40
N VAL A 192 12.69 11.31 -12.87
CA VAL A 192 12.71 10.18 -13.83
C VAL A 192 13.37 10.57 -15.15
N LEU A 193 13.26 11.84 -15.56
CA LEU A 193 13.94 12.37 -16.73
C LEU A 193 15.44 12.67 -16.52
N GLY A 194 15.99 12.40 -15.32
CA GLY A 194 17.42 12.49 -15.01
C GLY A 194 17.87 13.80 -14.34
N TYR A 195 16.93 14.66 -13.93
CA TYR A 195 17.26 15.87 -13.17
C TYR A 195 17.41 15.55 -11.68
N THR A 196 18.26 16.31 -10.98
CA THR A 196 18.37 16.15 -9.52
C THR A 196 17.11 16.67 -8.82
N GLN A 197 16.81 16.12 -7.65
CA GLN A 197 15.65 16.56 -6.84
C GLN A 197 15.68 18.07 -6.55
N SER A 198 16.87 18.62 -6.29
CA SER A 198 17.06 20.06 -6.02
C SER A 198 16.73 20.92 -7.24
N GLU A 199 17.18 20.53 -8.44
CA GLU A 199 16.90 21.24 -9.69
C GLU A 199 15.43 21.17 -10.05
N ALA A 200 14.83 19.98 -9.97
CA ALA A 200 13.42 19.76 -10.24
C ALA A 200 12.52 20.57 -9.31
N ALA A 201 12.78 20.53 -7.99
CA ALA A 201 12.02 21.30 -7.01
C ALA A 201 12.16 22.82 -7.23
N GLN A 202 13.36 23.33 -7.48
CA GLN A 202 13.57 24.76 -7.76
C GLN A 202 12.89 25.22 -9.06
N ALA A 203 12.84 24.37 -10.09
CA ALA A 203 12.19 24.71 -11.34
C ALA A 203 10.67 24.77 -11.20
N VAL A 204 10.08 23.80 -10.49
CA VAL A 204 8.62 23.72 -10.25
C VAL A 204 8.14 24.83 -9.30
N THR A 205 8.89 25.16 -8.23
CA THR A 205 8.51 26.20 -7.26
C THR A 205 8.43 27.60 -7.89
N LYS A 206 9.07 27.83 -9.04
CA LYS A 206 9.01 29.12 -9.76
C LYS A 206 7.77 29.28 -10.61
N LEU A 207 6.98 28.23 -10.77
CA LEU A 207 5.77 28.21 -11.58
C LEU A 207 4.54 28.36 -10.68
N ASP A 208 3.42 28.77 -11.30
CA ASP A 208 2.17 28.89 -10.58
C ASP A 208 1.68 27.50 -10.14
N GLY A 209 1.48 27.32 -8.84
CA GLY A 209 1.04 26.05 -8.26
C GLY A 209 -0.38 25.60 -8.66
N SER A 210 -1.15 26.48 -9.31
CA SER A 210 -2.50 26.16 -9.84
C SER A 210 -2.47 25.42 -11.17
N LEU A 211 -1.29 25.30 -11.81
CA LEU A 211 -1.12 24.63 -13.08
C LEU A 211 -1.25 23.11 -12.96
N SER A 212 -1.66 22.47 -14.03
CA SER A 212 -1.68 21.00 -14.11
C SER A 212 -0.26 20.41 -14.06
N THR A 213 -0.13 19.16 -13.67
CA THR A 213 1.16 18.43 -13.63
C THR A 213 1.92 18.54 -14.95
N GLU A 214 1.20 18.42 -16.08
CA GLU A 214 1.81 18.50 -17.42
C GLU A 214 2.36 19.89 -17.74
N GLU A 215 1.63 20.95 -17.39
CA GLU A 215 2.06 22.33 -17.58
C GLU A 215 3.25 22.68 -16.69
N LEU A 216 3.28 22.17 -15.46
CA LEU A 216 4.41 22.31 -14.54
C LEU A 216 5.66 21.63 -15.09
N ILE A 217 5.56 20.40 -15.60
CA ILE A 217 6.68 19.68 -16.23
C ILE A 217 7.21 20.47 -17.43
N ARG A 218 6.32 20.89 -18.33
CA ARG A 218 6.67 21.64 -19.54
C ARG A 218 7.32 22.99 -19.21
N GLY A 219 6.77 23.72 -18.24
CA GLY A 219 7.30 24.99 -17.78
C GLY A 219 8.69 24.85 -17.14
N ALA A 220 8.86 23.82 -16.29
CA ALA A 220 10.12 23.53 -15.63
C ALA A 220 11.22 23.16 -16.66
N LEU A 221 10.91 22.26 -17.61
CA LEU A 221 11.85 21.90 -18.68
C LEU A 221 12.27 23.11 -19.53
N LYS A 222 11.32 23.98 -19.88
CA LYS A 222 11.62 25.21 -20.62
C LYS A 222 12.53 26.15 -19.83
N SER A 223 12.30 26.30 -18.52
CA SER A 223 13.11 27.16 -17.66
C SER A 223 14.53 26.61 -17.42
N MET A 224 14.69 25.28 -17.45
CA MET A 224 15.99 24.63 -17.30
C MET A 224 16.78 24.61 -18.62
N ALA A 225 16.10 24.42 -19.77
CA ALA A 225 16.71 24.45 -21.09
C ALA A 225 17.26 25.86 -21.49
N SER A 226 16.71 26.95 -20.92
CA SER A 226 17.20 28.30 -21.18
C SER A 226 18.45 28.69 -20.36
N ARG A 227 19.03 27.74 -19.60
CA ARG A 227 20.28 27.94 -18.82
C ARG A 227 21.52 27.36 -19.49
N PHE A 228 21.34 26.72 -20.65
CA PHE A 228 22.41 26.29 -21.55
C PHE A 228 22.30 27.06 -22.87
#